data_0c96cc21a6c24d78c9b4cbb609729443
#
_entry.id   0c96cc21a6c24d78c9b4cbb609729443
#
_cell.length_a   1.000
_cell.length_b   1.000
_cell.length_c   1.000
_cell.angle_alpha   90.00
_cell.angle_beta   90.00
_cell.angle_gamma   90.00
#
_symmetry.space_group_name_H-M   'P 1'
#
loop_
_entity.id
_entity.type
_entity.pdbx_description
1 polymer ?
#
loop_
_entity_poly.entity_id
_entity_poly.type
_entity_poly.pdbx_seq_one_letter_code
_entity_poly.pdbx_strand_id
1 'polypeptide(L)'
;MLISLFISFLLMLIIVFLPARWTSSQGDLIGVQKFHFDPTPRISGIPVFASFFVGLWFVDPPEGFYLAMLFASLPVFVFGLAEDITARISPRLRMLATLMSVAAAFFWLDIGITTLGFGWVDGYLSG
;
A
#
# COMPACT_ATOMS: atom_id res chain seq x y z
N MET A 1 16.58 -0.33 5.95
CA MET A 1 16.17 -0.14 4.54
C MET A 1 16.57 -1.32 3.64
N LEU A 2 17.84 -1.74 3.60
CA LEU A 2 18.27 -2.86 2.73
C LEU A 2 17.57 -4.19 3.04
N ILE A 3 17.27 -4.46 4.31
CA ILE A 3 16.59 -5.68 4.76
C ILE A 3 15.16 -5.75 4.21
N SER A 4 14.38 -4.67 4.33
CA SER A 4 13.00 -4.63 3.80
C SER A 4 12.97 -4.73 2.28
N LEU A 5 13.93 -4.12 1.58
CA LEU A 5 14.07 -4.25 0.13
C LEU A 5 14.38 -5.70 -0.27
N PHE A 6 15.29 -6.34 0.43
CA PHE A 6 15.68 -7.74 0.16
C PHE A 6 14.51 -8.69 0.44
N ILE A 7 13.77 -8.50 1.54
CA ILE A 7 12.59 -9.32 1.87
C ILE A 7 11.48 -9.10 0.83
N SER A 8 11.20 -7.84 0.44
CA SER A 8 10.23 -7.55 -0.60
C SER A 8 10.58 -8.24 -1.92
N PHE A 9 11.84 -8.18 -2.32
CA PHE A 9 12.33 -8.83 -3.53
C PHE A 9 12.19 -10.36 -3.48
N LEU A 10 12.56 -10.99 -2.37
CA LEU A 10 12.40 -12.44 -2.18
C LEU A 10 10.93 -12.87 -2.22
N LEU A 11 10.05 -12.14 -1.51
CA LEU A 11 8.63 -12.44 -1.50
C LEU A 11 8.02 -12.24 -2.89
N MET A 12 8.45 -11.21 -3.62
CA MET A 12 7.99 -10.99 -5.00
C MET A 12 8.46 -12.12 -5.93
N LEU A 13 9.70 -12.58 -5.80
CA LEU A 13 10.19 -13.76 -6.54
C LEU A 13 9.31 -14.99 -6.28
N ILE A 14 8.96 -15.25 -5.03
CA ILE A 14 8.08 -16.36 -4.67
C ILE A 14 6.73 -16.22 -5.39
N ILE A 15 6.14 -15.03 -5.41
CA ILE A 15 4.85 -14.79 -6.08
C ILE A 15 4.93 -15.01 -7.58
N VAL A 16 6.02 -14.61 -8.22
CA VAL A 16 6.23 -14.81 -9.67
C VAL A 16 6.28 -16.30 -10.02
N PHE A 17 6.82 -17.13 -9.14
CA PHE A 17 6.86 -18.58 -9.35
C PHE A 17 5.57 -19.32 -8.93
N LEU A 18 4.61 -18.64 -8.31
CA LEU A 18 3.28 -19.21 -8.02
C LEU A 18 2.46 -19.39 -9.29
N PRO A 19 1.62 -20.44 -9.39
CA PRO A 19 0.75 -20.62 -10.55
C PRO A 19 -0.12 -19.40 -10.80
N ALA A 20 -0.20 -18.95 -12.05
CA ALA A 20 -0.96 -17.75 -12.46
C ALA A 20 -2.42 -17.72 -11.98
N ARG A 21 -3.04 -18.90 -11.82
CA ARG A 21 -4.41 -19.05 -11.27
C ARG A 21 -4.57 -18.51 -9.83
N TRP A 22 -3.49 -18.35 -9.09
CA TRP A 22 -3.50 -17.85 -7.70
C TRP A 22 -3.14 -16.37 -7.61
N THR A 23 -2.50 -15.82 -8.63
CA THR A 23 -1.88 -14.51 -8.58
C THR A 23 -2.46 -13.51 -9.58
N SER A 24 -3.22 -13.98 -10.58
CA SER A 24 -3.78 -13.14 -11.64
C SER A 24 -5.31 -13.09 -11.58
N SER A 25 -5.88 -11.91 -11.86
CA SER A 25 -7.32 -11.74 -12.02
C SER A 25 -7.76 -12.13 -13.44
N GLN A 26 -8.93 -12.78 -13.57
CA GLN A 26 -9.53 -13.13 -14.87
C GLN A 26 -9.80 -11.91 -15.77
N GLY A 27 -9.85 -10.71 -15.21
CA GLY A 27 -9.99 -9.46 -15.96
C GLY A 27 -8.75 -9.06 -16.76
N ASP A 28 -7.61 -9.76 -16.62
CA ASP A 28 -6.35 -9.41 -17.27
C ASP A 28 -6.34 -9.64 -18.78
N LEU A 29 -7.20 -10.52 -19.27
CA LEU A 29 -7.25 -10.89 -20.68
C LEU A 29 -8.26 -10.08 -21.51
N ILE A 30 -9.08 -9.23 -20.89
CA ILE A 30 -10.15 -8.49 -21.57
C ILE A 30 -9.99 -6.98 -21.33
N GLY A 31 -9.64 -6.24 -22.38
CA GLY A 31 -9.58 -4.76 -22.34
C GLY A 31 -8.85 -4.16 -23.54
N VAL A 32 -9.31 -2.99 -23.99
CA VAL A 32 -8.84 -2.30 -25.20
C VAL A 32 -7.40 -1.79 -25.12
N GLN A 33 -6.80 -1.75 -23.91
CA GLN A 33 -5.45 -1.22 -23.68
C GLN A 33 -4.46 -2.27 -23.16
N LYS A 34 -4.75 -3.57 -23.34
CA LYS A 34 -3.91 -4.63 -22.81
C LYS A 34 -3.00 -5.19 -23.87
N PHE A 35 -1.69 -4.99 -23.69
CA PHE A 35 -0.63 -5.45 -24.59
C PHE A 35 0.03 -6.76 -24.12
N HIS A 36 -0.41 -7.33 -22.99
CA HIS A 36 0.15 -8.57 -22.44
C HIS A 36 -0.75 -9.75 -22.79
N PHE A 37 -0.15 -10.80 -23.35
CA PHE A 37 -0.81 -12.07 -23.67
C PHE A 37 -0.79 -13.05 -22.50
N ASP A 38 0.12 -12.83 -21.54
CA ASP A 38 0.27 -13.69 -20.37
C ASP A 38 -0.32 -13.03 -19.12
N PRO A 39 -1.00 -13.80 -18.25
CA PRO A 39 -1.54 -13.29 -16.99
C PRO A 39 -0.40 -12.89 -16.04
N THR A 40 -0.34 -11.63 -15.67
CA THR A 40 0.66 -11.10 -14.74
C THR A 40 0.15 -11.12 -13.30
N PRO A 41 1.02 -11.46 -12.31
CA PRO A 41 0.64 -11.40 -10.90
C PRO A 41 0.27 -9.97 -10.48
N ARG A 42 -0.93 -9.80 -9.90
CA ARG A 42 -1.40 -8.49 -9.42
C ARG A 42 -1.25 -8.30 -7.91
N ILE A 43 -0.99 -9.37 -7.16
CA ILE A 43 -0.90 -9.35 -5.70
C ILE A 43 0.46 -8.88 -5.16
N SER A 44 1.18 -8.07 -5.92
CA SER A 44 2.50 -7.51 -5.54
C SER A 44 2.44 -6.59 -4.31
N GLY A 45 1.26 -6.08 -3.95
CA GLY A 45 1.07 -5.30 -2.73
C GLY A 45 1.37 -6.07 -1.44
N ILE A 46 1.16 -7.39 -1.42
CA ILE A 46 1.42 -8.23 -0.23
C ILE A 46 2.90 -8.22 0.18
N PRO A 47 3.87 -8.52 -0.72
CA PRO A 47 5.29 -8.46 -0.36
C PRO A 47 5.74 -7.09 0.12
N VAL A 48 5.26 -6.04 -0.53
CA VAL A 48 5.61 -4.66 -0.16
C VAL A 48 5.09 -4.34 1.24
N PHE A 49 3.83 -4.63 1.52
CA PHE A 49 3.21 -4.40 2.82
C PHE A 49 3.90 -5.20 3.93
N ALA A 50 4.12 -6.50 3.71
CA ALA A 50 4.80 -7.36 4.68
C ALA A 50 6.23 -6.90 4.96
N SER A 51 7.00 -6.59 3.91
CA SER A 51 8.39 -6.16 4.07
C SER A 51 8.53 -4.80 4.74
N PHE A 52 7.55 -3.90 4.56
CA PHE A 52 7.50 -2.63 5.27
C PHE A 52 7.39 -2.84 6.78
N PHE A 53 6.47 -3.69 7.25
CA PHE A 53 6.30 -3.98 8.67
C PHE A 53 7.46 -4.75 9.27
N VAL A 54 8.05 -5.68 8.51
CA VAL A 54 9.30 -6.35 8.94
C VAL A 54 10.43 -5.33 9.05
N GLY A 55 10.53 -4.39 8.11
CA GLY A 55 11.51 -3.31 8.16
C GLY A 55 11.36 -2.41 9.38
N LEU A 56 10.12 -2.08 9.75
CA LEU A 56 9.82 -1.30 10.96
C LEU A 56 10.29 -2.00 12.23
N TRP A 57 10.20 -3.33 12.29
CA TRP A 57 10.66 -4.11 13.44
C TRP A 57 12.15 -3.89 13.75
N PHE A 58 12.96 -3.63 12.72
CA PHE A 58 14.41 -3.39 12.88
C PHE A 58 14.77 -1.92 13.20
N VAL A 59 13.80 -1.02 13.17
CA VAL A 59 14.02 0.42 13.44
C VAL A 59 13.73 0.78 14.89
N ASP A 60 13.08 -0.10 15.65
CA ASP A 60 12.65 0.12 17.05
C ASP A 60 11.85 1.42 17.20
N PRO A 61 10.67 1.53 16.57
CA PRO A 61 9.87 2.73 16.59
C PRO A 61 9.31 3.00 18.01
N PRO A 62 8.92 4.24 18.33
CA PRO A 62 8.29 4.60 19.60
C PRO A 62 7.09 3.70 19.93
N GLU A 63 6.81 3.51 21.20
CA GLU A 63 5.66 2.72 21.68
C GLU A 63 4.35 3.18 21.01
N GLY A 64 3.58 2.23 20.51
CA GLY A 64 2.32 2.49 19.81
C GLY A 64 2.44 2.88 18.33
N PHE A 65 3.59 3.34 17.86
CA PHE A 65 3.79 3.74 16.45
C PHE A 65 3.53 2.59 15.48
N TYR A 66 3.98 1.39 15.84
CA TYR A 66 3.80 0.19 15.03
C TYR A 66 2.32 -0.13 14.77
N LEU A 67 1.52 -0.11 15.86
CA LEU A 67 0.08 -0.36 15.77
C LEU A 67 -0.64 0.77 15.03
N ALA A 68 -0.29 2.02 15.29
CA ALA A 68 -0.87 3.17 14.61
C ALA A 68 -0.62 3.11 13.09
N MET A 69 0.61 2.78 12.67
CA MET A 69 0.94 2.59 11.25
C MET A 69 0.18 1.41 10.63
N LEU A 70 0.06 0.30 11.36
CA LEU A 70 -0.71 -0.85 10.91
C LEU A 70 -2.17 -0.47 10.65
N PHE A 71 -2.84 0.12 11.63
CA PHE A 71 -4.24 0.51 11.51
C PHE A 71 -4.47 1.61 10.47
N ALA A 72 -3.56 2.57 10.35
CA ALA A 72 -3.64 3.61 9.34
C ALA A 72 -3.49 3.07 7.91
N SER A 73 -2.60 2.11 7.69
CA SER A 73 -2.35 1.54 6.36
C SER A 73 -3.33 0.43 5.96
N LEU A 74 -4.01 -0.18 6.92
CA LEU A 74 -4.87 -1.34 6.70
C LEU A 74 -6.04 -1.07 5.73
N PRO A 75 -6.78 0.05 5.80
CA PRO A 75 -7.87 0.31 4.85
C PRO A 75 -7.39 0.35 3.41
N VAL A 76 -6.34 1.14 3.10
CA VAL A 76 -5.84 1.25 1.73
C VAL A 76 -5.26 -0.07 1.23
N PHE A 77 -4.61 -0.84 2.09
CA PHE A 77 -4.08 -2.15 1.74
C PHE A 77 -5.19 -3.16 1.42
N VAL A 78 -6.21 -3.28 2.29
CA VAL A 78 -7.31 -4.23 2.10
C VAL A 78 -8.11 -3.93 0.84
N PHE A 79 -8.48 -2.68 0.61
CA PHE A 79 -9.23 -2.30 -0.60
C PHE A 79 -8.38 -2.40 -1.87
N GLY A 80 -7.08 -2.09 -1.80
CA GLY A 80 -6.15 -2.29 -2.90
C GLY A 80 -6.01 -3.78 -3.26
N LEU A 81 -5.77 -4.62 -2.26
CA LEU A 81 -5.65 -6.07 -2.45
C LEU A 81 -6.96 -6.70 -2.96
N ALA A 82 -8.10 -6.27 -2.41
CA ALA A 82 -9.40 -6.76 -2.86
C ALA A 82 -9.66 -6.38 -4.34
N GLU A 83 -9.20 -5.22 -4.80
CA GLU A 83 -9.25 -4.88 -6.22
C GLU A 83 -8.32 -5.75 -7.05
N ASP A 84 -7.09 -5.94 -6.62
CA ASP A 84 -6.11 -6.76 -7.33
C ASP A 84 -6.64 -8.20 -7.55
N ILE A 85 -7.36 -8.74 -6.57
CA ILE A 85 -7.94 -10.09 -6.64
C ILE A 85 -9.24 -10.11 -7.44
N THR A 86 -10.14 -9.14 -7.23
CA THR A 86 -11.51 -9.21 -7.77
C THR A 86 -11.71 -8.40 -9.05
N ALA A 87 -10.87 -7.39 -9.29
CA ALA A 87 -11.02 -6.38 -10.36
C ALA A 87 -12.42 -5.71 -10.39
N ARG A 88 -13.14 -5.69 -9.25
CA ARG A 88 -14.52 -5.19 -9.15
C ARG A 88 -14.68 -3.97 -8.25
N ILE A 89 -13.63 -3.53 -7.58
CA ILE A 89 -13.71 -2.39 -6.66
C ILE A 89 -13.76 -1.09 -7.46
N SER A 90 -14.76 -0.25 -7.18
CA SER A 90 -14.90 1.03 -7.84
C SER A 90 -13.78 2.00 -7.43
N PRO A 91 -13.35 2.91 -8.32
CA PRO A 91 -12.36 3.94 -7.99
C PRO A 91 -12.78 4.83 -6.80
N ARG A 92 -14.09 5.02 -6.60
CA ARG A 92 -14.62 5.79 -5.47
C ARG A 92 -14.36 5.12 -4.12
N LEU A 93 -14.51 3.79 -4.04
CA LEU A 93 -14.22 3.02 -2.82
C LEU A 93 -12.73 3.06 -2.47
N ARG A 94 -11.85 2.98 -3.46
CA ARG A 94 -10.40 3.15 -3.26
C ARG A 94 -10.06 4.53 -2.71
N MET A 95 -10.67 5.56 -3.29
CA MET A 95 -10.48 6.93 -2.82
C MET A 95 -10.97 7.11 -1.38
N LEU A 96 -12.11 6.53 -1.01
CA LEU A 96 -12.60 6.52 0.37
C LEU A 96 -11.66 5.77 1.31
N ALA A 97 -11.14 4.60 0.91
CA ALA A 97 -10.18 3.85 1.71
C ALA A 97 -8.88 4.64 1.95
N THR A 98 -8.40 5.36 0.93
CA THR A 98 -7.23 6.24 1.06
C THR A 98 -7.52 7.39 2.04
N LEU A 99 -8.69 8.02 1.94
CA LEU A 99 -9.09 9.08 2.87
C LEU A 99 -9.22 8.57 4.30
N MET A 100 -9.77 7.38 4.51
CA MET A 100 -9.82 6.74 5.82
C MET A 100 -8.43 6.45 6.38
N SER A 101 -7.51 5.97 5.56
CA SER A 101 -6.12 5.74 5.96
C SER A 101 -5.42 7.03 6.36
N VAL A 102 -5.60 8.11 5.59
CA VAL A 102 -5.02 9.42 5.91
C VAL A 102 -5.62 9.97 7.21
N ALA A 103 -6.94 9.87 7.39
CA ALA A 103 -7.59 10.30 8.62
C ALA A 103 -7.10 9.50 9.83
N ALA A 104 -6.99 8.19 9.71
CA ALA A 104 -6.46 7.34 10.78
C ALA A 104 -5.00 7.69 11.12
N ALA A 105 -4.15 7.95 10.11
CA ALA A 105 -2.79 8.39 10.33
C ALA A 105 -2.73 9.73 11.07
N PHE A 106 -3.55 10.69 10.66
CA PHE A 106 -3.62 11.99 11.28
C PHE A 106 -4.01 11.92 12.77
N PHE A 107 -5.07 11.15 13.09
CA PHE A 107 -5.58 11.08 14.47
C PHE A 107 -4.73 10.21 15.39
N TRP A 108 -4.08 9.16 14.89
CA TRP A 108 -3.33 8.23 15.75
C TRP A 108 -1.85 8.52 15.82
N LEU A 109 -1.27 9.08 14.76
CA LEU A 109 0.17 9.37 14.73
C LEU A 109 0.47 10.84 15.09
N ASP A 110 -0.57 11.66 15.22
CA ASP A 110 -0.44 13.11 15.42
C ASP A 110 0.49 13.77 14.38
N ILE A 111 0.45 13.25 13.16
CA ILE A 111 1.28 13.71 12.06
C ILE A 111 0.45 14.66 11.20
N GLY A 112 0.71 15.95 11.37
CA GLY A 112 0.20 17.00 10.48
C GLY A 112 1.25 17.41 9.44
N ILE A 113 0.78 17.85 8.28
CA ILE A 113 1.64 18.52 7.30
C ILE A 113 1.88 19.94 7.81
N THR A 114 3.08 20.20 8.33
CA THR A 114 3.46 21.52 8.87
C THR A 114 4.18 22.39 7.84
N THR A 115 4.72 21.77 6.77
CA THR A 115 5.45 22.50 5.72
C THR A 115 5.25 21.83 4.36
N LEU A 116 4.88 22.60 3.36
CA LEU A 116 4.74 22.19 1.96
C LEU A 116 5.85 22.74 1.06
N GLY A 117 6.77 23.56 1.63
CA GLY A 117 7.83 24.24 0.88
C GLY A 117 7.38 25.50 0.13
N PHE A 118 6.14 25.94 0.35
CA PHE A 118 5.60 27.19 -0.20
C PHE A 118 5.39 28.18 0.93
N GLY A 119 6.27 29.19 1.06
CA GLY A 119 6.29 30.11 2.19
C GLY A 119 4.96 30.81 2.53
N TRP A 120 4.09 31.02 1.55
CA TRP A 120 2.77 31.61 1.78
C TRP A 120 1.76 30.59 2.34
N VAL A 121 1.91 29.29 2.08
CA VAL A 121 1.08 28.21 2.64
C VAL A 121 1.60 27.77 3.99
N ASP A 122 2.91 27.71 4.15
CA ASP A 122 3.56 27.23 5.37
C ASP A 122 3.24 28.15 6.57
N GLY A 123 3.02 29.46 6.32
CA GLY A 123 2.57 30.41 7.32
C GLY A 123 1.17 30.11 7.91
N TYR A 124 0.30 29.43 7.15
CA TYR A 124 -1.02 28.98 7.63
C TYR A 124 -1.00 27.63 8.32
N LEU A 125 0.00 26.80 8.02
CA LEU A 125 0.11 25.43 8.56
C LEU A 125 0.88 25.38 9.87
N SER A 126 1.69 26.40 10.16
CA SER A 126 2.54 26.49 11.35
C SER A 126 1.91 27.28 12.51
N GLY A 127 0.66 27.76 12.37
CA GLY A 127 -0.07 28.59 13.35
C GLY A 127 -0.79 27.82 14.43
#